data_1a31c2400b0ec301174bf359da31ab44
#
_entry.id   1a31c2400b0ec301174bf359da31ab44
#
_cell.length_a   1.000
_cell.length_b   1.000
_cell.length_c   1.000
_cell.angle_alpha   90.00
_cell.angle_beta   90.00
_cell.angle_gamma   90.00
#
_symmetry.space_group_name_H-M   'P 1'
#
loop_
_entity.id
_entity.type
_entity.pdbx_description
1 polymer ?
#
loop_
_entity_poly.entity_id
_entity_poly.type
_entity_poly.pdbx_seq_one_letter_code
_entity_poly.pdbx_strand_id
1 'polypeptide(L)'
;AHYLKHHKAKSKVIILDSKQKFSKQGLFTQGWRKLYGFGTDNAMIEWRPGPDATVTGVDAKGRAAITDFGDEIKADVLNVIPPQTAGKVAFAAGLNGDGDWCPVNKMTFESTVHPGIHVIGDAAVATKMPKSGYAANSQGKVVAAAVAAMLDGKEPGTPSYVNTCYSIAGEDFGFSVAMVYRLSEDGKTIAGVKGSGGLTPSDASPEQHKREVLYAHSWFDNITSDIYK
;
A
#
# COMPACT_ATOMS: atom_id res chain seq x y z
N ALA A 1 3.87 1.12 17.59
CA ALA A 1 4.29 0.20 18.66
C ALA A 1 5.77 0.36 18.99
N HIS A 2 6.70 0.38 18.00
CA HIS A 2 8.15 0.51 18.26
C HIS A 2 8.48 1.74 19.12
N TYR A 3 8.03 2.93 18.74
CA TYR A 3 8.23 4.15 19.51
C TYR A 3 7.65 4.03 20.93
N LEU A 4 6.43 3.52 21.08
CA LEU A 4 5.78 3.38 22.38
C LEU A 4 6.52 2.40 23.30
N LYS A 5 7.05 1.31 22.74
CA LYS A 5 7.83 0.34 23.51
C LYS A 5 9.04 0.97 24.20
N HIS A 6 9.70 1.93 23.56
CA HIS A 6 10.93 2.56 24.07
C HIS A 6 10.66 3.80 24.94
N HIS A 7 9.55 4.53 24.66
CA HIS A 7 9.29 5.82 25.30
C HIS A 7 8.06 5.86 26.19
N LYS A 8 7.09 4.95 25.97
CA LYS A 8 5.80 4.89 26.68
C LYS A 8 5.32 3.45 26.82
N ALA A 9 6.10 2.63 27.54
CA ALA A 9 5.91 1.18 27.64
C ALA A 9 4.53 0.73 28.18
N LYS A 10 3.81 1.60 28.89
CA LYS A 10 2.44 1.35 29.39
C LYS A 10 1.34 1.62 28.34
N SER A 11 1.70 2.08 27.14
CA SER A 11 0.75 2.36 26.07
C SER A 11 0.36 1.10 25.30
N LYS A 12 -0.83 1.11 24.73
CA LYS A 12 -1.34 0.06 23.85
C LYS A 12 -1.74 0.66 22.49
N VAL A 13 -1.53 -0.06 21.43
CA VAL A 13 -2.04 0.25 20.08
C VAL A 13 -3.23 -0.65 19.79
N ILE A 14 -4.40 -0.07 19.58
CA ILE A 14 -5.61 -0.78 19.18
C ILE A 14 -5.82 -0.53 17.69
N ILE A 15 -5.94 -1.60 16.91
CA ILE A 15 -6.22 -1.56 15.48
C ILE A 15 -7.66 -2.07 15.26
N LEU A 16 -8.55 -1.19 14.82
CA LEU A 16 -9.90 -1.54 14.40
C LEU A 16 -9.90 -1.77 12.90
N ASP A 17 -10.35 -2.92 12.45
CA ASP A 17 -10.38 -3.29 11.02
C ASP A 17 -11.68 -4.00 10.69
N SER A 18 -12.51 -3.43 9.83
CA SER A 18 -13.76 -4.04 9.37
C SER A 18 -13.56 -5.39 8.65
N LYS A 19 -12.33 -5.68 8.21
CA LYS A 19 -11.97 -6.91 7.51
C LYS A 19 -11.44 -7.98 8.44
N GLN A 20 -11.72 -9.24 8.13
CA GLN A 20 -11.19 -10.39 8.84
C GLN A 20 -9.74 -10.74 8.48
N LYS A 21 -9.22 -10.15 7.41
CA LYS A 21 -7.86 -10.42 6.91
C LYS A 21 -7.26 -9.17 6.27
N PHE A 22 -5.94 -9.05 6.33
CA PHE A 22 -5.18 -8.01 5.65
C PHE A 22 -3.93 -8.56 4.96
N SER A 23 -3.38 -7.77 4.04
CA SER A 23 -2.21 -8.17 3.25
C SER A 23 -1.00 -8.46 4.13
N LYS A 24 -0.29 -9.55 3.87
CA LYS A 24 0.91 -9.99 4.63
C LYS A 24 0.64 -10.26 6.12
N GLN A 25 -0.60 -10.56 6.48
CA GLN A 25 -1.01 -10.76 7.88
C GLN A 25 -0.10 -11.71 8.64
N GLY A 26 0.30 -12.84 8.05
CA GLY A 26 1.19 -13.80 8.69
C GLY A 26 2.53 -13.19 9.11
N LEU A 27 3.17 -12.40 8.24
CA LEU A 27 4.44 -11.73 8.53
C LEU A 27 4.28 -10.60 9.56
N PHE A 28 3.21 -9.83 9.47
CA PHE A 28 2.92 -8.80 10.48
C PHE A 28 2.69 -9.42 11.85
N THR A 29 1.84 -10.42 11.96
CA THR A 29 1.54 -11.06 13.25
C THR A 29 2.74 -11.79 13.82
N GLN A 30 3.60 -12.35 12.99
CA GLN A 30 4.90 -12.90 13.41
C GLN A 30 5.78 -11.82 14.06
N GLY A 31 5.97 -10.69 13.39
CA GLY A 31 6.71 -9.56 13.94
C GLY A 31 6.08 -9.01 15.22
N TRP A 32 4.76 -8.89 15.26
CA TRP A 32 4.04 -8.41 16.45
C TRP A 32 4.18 -9.36 17.64
N ARG A 33 4.12 -10.68 17.43
CA ARG A 33 4.39 -11.66 18.48
C ARG A 33 5.80 -11.52 19.01
N LYS A 34 6.79 -11.49 18.13
CA LYS A 34 8.20 -11.43 18.50
C LYS A 34 8.58 -10.12 19.20
N LEU A 35 8.04 -8.99 18.77
CA LEU A 35 8.49 -7.67 19.20
C LEU A 35 7.59 -7.03 20.26
N TYR A 36 6.28 -7.32 20.25
CA TYR A 36 5.26 -6.59 21.00
C TYR A 36 4.30 -7.49 21.77
N GLY A 37 4.61 -8.77 21.92
CA GLY A 37 3.83 -9.72 22.72
C GLY A 37 2.43 -10.00 22.17
N PHE A 38 2.19 -9.81 20.87
CA PHE A 38 0.87 -10.04 20.28
C PHE A 38 0.34 -11.44 20.57
N GLY A 39 -0.89 -11.54 21.05
CA GLY A 39 -1.52 -12.78 21.45
C GLY A 39 -1.26 -13.17 22.91
N THR A 40 -0.69 -12.30 23.72
CA THR A 40 -0.55 -12.48 25.18
C THR A 40 -1.28 -11.37 25.95
N ASP A 41 -1.49 -11.56 27.26
CA ASP A 41 -2.18 -10.56 28.12
C ASP A 41 -1.44 -9.21 28.17
N ASN A 42 -0.13 -9.23 28.00
CA ASN A 42 0.72 -8.03 27.97
C ASN A 42 0.98 -7.49 26.56
N ALA A 43 0.18 -7.87 25.56
CA ALA A 43 0.34 -7.40 24.20
C ALA A 43 0.26 -5.88 24.09
N MET A 44 1.26 -5.27 23.47
CA MET A 44 1.25 -3.84 23.15
C MET A 44 0.36 -3.54 21.93
N ILE A 45 0.10 -4.51 21.07
CA ILE A 45 -0.78 -4.40 19.90
C ILE A 45 -1.98 -5.29 20.11
N GLU A 46 -3.16 -4.72 19.95
CA GLU A 46 -4.45 -5.41 19.94
C GLU A 46 -5.11 -5.18 18.59
N TRP A 47 -5.39 -6.25 17.86
CA TRP A 47 -6.09 -6.18 16.59
C TRP A 47 -7.51 -6.74 16.75
N ARG A 48 -8.48 -5.90 16.45
CA ARG A 48 -9.91 -6.22 16.47
C ARG A 48 -10.42 -6.26 15.05
N PRO A 49 -10.54 -7.45 14.43
CA PRO A 49 -11.06 -7.60 13.07
C PRO A 49 -12.56 -7.81 13.04
N GLY A 50 -13.17 -7.46 11.91
CA GLY A 50 -14.53 -7.83 11.58
C GLY A 50 -15.57 -6.72 11.73
N PRO A 51 -16.85 -7.04 11.50
CA PRO A 51 -17.93 -6.06 11.48
C PRO A 51 -18.00 -5.22 12.76
N ASP A 52 -17.82 -5.85 13.92
CA ASP A 52 -17.89 -5.17 15.24
C ASP A 52 -16.82 -4.09 15.43
N ALA A 53 -15.76 -4.14 14.65
CA ALA A 53 -14.69 -3.15 14.63
C ALA A 53 -14.80 -2.14 13.47
N THR A 54 -15.90 -2.15 12.73
CA THR A 54 -16.15 -1.19 11.67
C THR A 54 -16.38 0.19 12.26
N VAL A 55 -15.49 1.13 11.97
CA VAL A 55 -15.60 2.52 12.40
C VAL A 55 -16.51 3.28 11.45
N THR A 56 -17.61 3.81 11.98
CA THR A 56 -18.64 4.57 11.24
C THR A 56 -18.67 6.04 11.63
N GLY A 57 -18.06 6.40 12.76
CA GLY A 57 -18.02 7.76 13.25
C GLY A 57 -16.76 8.10 14.03
N VAL A 58 -16.54 9.39 14.22
CA VAL A 58 -15.42 9.93 15.00
C VAL A 58 -15.91 11.09 15.87
N ASP A 59 -15.70 10.96 17.18
CA ASP A 59 -15.75 12.12 18.08
C ASP A 59 -14.34 12.73 18.20
N ALA A 60 -14.10 13.79 17.43
CA ALA A 60 -12.80 14.46 17.43
C ALA A 60 -12.49 15.17 18.76
N LYS A 61 -13.49 15.66 19.49
CA LYS A 61 -13.30 16.33 20.79
C LYS A 61 -13.04 15.32 21.90
N GLY A 62 -13.84 14.24 21.94
CA GLY A 62 -13.67 13.13 22.88
C GLY A 62 -12.55 12.19 22.52
N ARG A 63 -11.94 12.33 21.34
CA ARG A 63 -10.90 11.44 20.81
C ARG A 63 -11.34 9.98 20.81
N ALA A 64 -12.52 9.72 20.26
CA ALA A 64 -13.10 8.39 20.19
C ALA A 64 -13.41 7.98 18.74
N ALA A 65 -13.14 6.73 18.42
CA ALA A 65 -13.74 6.06 17.27
C ALA A 65 -15.07 5.44 17.68
N ILE A 66 -16.10 5.62 16.85
CA ILE A 66 -17.43 5.06 17.08
C ILE A 66 -17.63 3.91 16.11
N THR A 67 -17.93 2.72 16.64
CA THR A 67 -18.16 1.52 15.83
C THR A 67 -19.61 1.47 15.32
N ASP A 68 -19.87 0.59 14.38
CA ASP A 68 -21.22 0.36 13.81
C ASP A 68 -22.23 -0.11 14.87
N PHE A 69 -21.75 -0.74 15.94
CA PHE A 69 -22.57 -1.16 17.10
C PHE A 69 -22.71 -0.09 18.18
N GLY A 70 -22.15 1.11 17.96
CA GLY A 70 -22.23 2.24 18.87
C GLY A 70 -21.19 2.24 20.00
N ASP A 71 -20.21 1.34 19.98
CA ASP A 71 -19.13 1.36 20.97
C ASP A 71 -18.22 2.56 20.76
N GLU A 72 -17.88 3.26 21.83
CA GLU A 72 -16.90 4.35 21.83
C GLU A 72 -15.52 3.83 22.25
N ILE A 73 -14.58 3.83 21.33
CA ILE A 73 -13.18 3.47 21.61
C ILE A 73 -12.35 4.73 21.75
N LYS A 74 -12.13 5.15 22.99
CA LYS A 74 -11.32 6.34 23.34
C LYS A 74 -9.82 6.05 23.25
N ALA A 75 -9.06 7.04 22.78
CA ALA A 75 -7.60 6.97 22.68
C ALA A 75 -6.95 8.34 22.91
N ASP A 76 -5.73 8.37 23.44
CA ASP A 76 -4.95 9.61 23.55
C ASP A 76 -4.55 10.14 22.16
N VAL A 77 -4.32 9.23 21.21
CA VAL A 77 -4.04 9.52 19.81
C VAL A 77 -4.97 8.66 18.95
N LEU A 78 -5.78 9.29 18.13
CA LEU A 78 -6.69 8.64 17.19
C LEU A 78 -6.20 8.90 15.76
N ASN A 79 -5.91 7.83 15.03
CA ASN A 79 -5.58 7.86 13.60
C ASN A 79 -6.63 7.08 12.81
N VAL A 80 -7.44 7.78 12.03
CA VAL A 80 -8.52 7.19 11.23
C VAL A 80 -8.14 7.20 9.77
N ILE A 81 -8.25 6.05 9.12
CA ILE A 81 -8.02 5.88 7.68
C ILE A 81 -9.39 5.63 7.02
N PRO A 82 -10.03 6.67 6.46
CA PRO A 82 -11.33 6.52 5.81
C PRO A 82 -11.22 5.78 4.48
N PRO A 83 -12.36 5.38 3.87
CA PRO A 83 -12.38 4.91 2.49
C PRO A 83 -11.66 5.89 1.56
N GLN A 84 -10.86 5.35 0.63
CA GLN A 84 -10.02 6.13 -0.27
C GLN A 84 -10.66 6.25 -1.65
N THR A 85 -10.44 7.38 -2.31
CA THR A 85 -10.78 7.63 -3.72
C THR A 85 -9.60 8.32 -4.42
N ALA A 86 -9.69 8.53 -5.71
CA ALA A 86 -8.77 9.41 -6.43
C ALA A 86 -8.81 10.83 -5.83
N GLY A 87 -7.73 11.58 -5.97
CA GLY A 87 -7.65 12.94 -5.44
C GLY A 87 -8.67 13.90 -6.08
N LYS A 88 -9.06 14.94 -5.37
CA LYS A 88 -10.05 15.93 -5.83
C LYS A 88 -9.76 16.49 -7.22
N VAL A 89 -8.49 16.65 -7.59
CA VAL A 89 -8.09 17.13 -8.92
C VAL A 89 -8.55 16.19 -10.03
N ALA A 90 -8.57 14.87 -9.80
CA ALA A 90 -9.04 13.91 -10.77
C ALA A 90 -10.55 14.04 -11.02
N PHE A 91 -11.33 14.26 -9.95
CA PHE A 91 -12.78 14.53 -10.06
C PHE A 91 -13.04 15.87 -10.75
N ALA A 92 -12.33 16.94 -10.37
CA ALA A 92 -12.48 18.25 -10.99
C ALA A 92 -12.15 18.25 -12.49
N ALA A 93 -11.23 17.38 -12.92
CA ALA A 93 -10.85 17.20 -14.32
C ALA A 93 -11.70 16.12 -15.05
N GLY A 94 -12.67 15.49 -14.37
CA GLY A 94 -13.50 14.42 -14.95
C GLY A 94 -12.75 13.12 -15.29
N LEU A 95 -11.53 12.93 -14.74
CA LEU A 95 -10.68 11.77 -15.07
C LEU A 95 -11.15 10.46 -14.44
N ASN A 96 -11.99 10.52 -13.42
CA ASN A 96 -12.53 9.34 -12.73
C ASN A 96 -13.68 8.66 -13.51
N GLY A 97 -14.25 9.31 -14.54
CA GLY A 97 -15.45 8.82 -15.19
C GLY A 97 -16.61 8.70 -14.19
N ASP A 98 -17.30 7.56 -14.18
CA ASP A 98 -18.42 7.28 -13.27
C ASP A 98 -17.96 6.58 -11.96
N GLY A 99 -16.65 6.42 -11.74
CA GLY A 99 -16.10 5.67 -10.60
C GLY A 99 -15.31 6.52 -9.62
N ASP A 100 -14.79 5.87 -8.58
CA ASP A 100 -13.95 6.50 -7.56
C ASP A 100 -12.48 6.64 -7.98
N TRP A 101 -12.07 5.99 -9.07
CA TRP A 101 -10.69 5.89 -9.55
C TRP A 101 -10.63 6.13 -11.06
N CYS A 102 -9.50 6.62 -11.54
CA CYS A 102 -9.31 6.98 -12.94
C CYS A 102 -9.12 5.75 -13.84
N PRO A 103 -10.03 5.48 -14.79
CA PRO A 103 -9.85 4.41 -15.77
C PRO A 103 -8.76 4.81 -16.78
N VAL A 104 -7.82 3.89 -17.04
CA VAL A 104 -6.66 4.12 -17.90
C VAL A 104 -6.43 2.96 -18.85
N ASN A 105 -5.81 3.25 -20.00
CA ASN A 105 -5.20 2.26 -20.87
C ASN A 105 -4.08 1.53 -20.11
N LYS A 106 -4.07 0.21 -20.10
CA LYS A 106 -3.14 -0.57 -19.30
C LYS A 106 -1.72 -0.66 -19.89
N MET A 107 -1.54 -0.22 -21.12
CA MET A 107 -0.24 -0.16 -21.80
C MET A 107 0.47 1.18 -21.56
N THR A 108 -0.29 2.28 -21.58
CA THR A 108 0.27 3.64 -21.58
C THR A 108 -0.12 4.45 -20.35
N PHE A 109 -1.08 3.99 -19.53
CA PHE A 109 -1.72 4.76 -18.46
C PHE A 109 -2.39 6.05 -18.92
N GLU A 110 -2.64 6.20 -20.21
CA GLU A 110 -3.48 7.27 -20.72
C GLU A 110 -4.92 7.11 -20.24
N SER A 111 -5.54 8.21 -19.83
CA SER A 111 -6.95 8.23 -19.44
C SER A 111 -7.85 7.73 -20.58
N THR A 112 -8.80 6.86 -20.25
CA THR A 112 -9.81 6.44 -21.23
C THR A 112 -10.94 7.45 -21.38
N VAL A 113 -10.94 8.53 -20.58
CA VAL A 113 -11.96 9.59 -20.61
C VAL A 113 -11.43 10.81 -21.36
N HIS A 114 -10.18 11.21 -21.11
CA HIS A 114 -9.56 12.40 -21.71
C HIS A 114 -8.23 12.03 -22.38
N PRO A 115 -8.18 12.00 -23.74
CA PRO A 115 -6.95 11.72 -24.47
C PRO A 115 -5.82 12.71 -24.13
N GLY A 116 -4.58 12.24 -24.20
CA GLY A 116 -3.39 13.05 -23.93
C GLY A 116 -3.07 13.26 -22.44
N ILE A 117 -3.91 12.74 -21.53
CA ILE A 117 -3.69 12.83 -20.08
C ILE A 117 -3.37 11.44 -19.52
N HIS A 118 -2.24 11.30 -18.86
CA HIS A 118 -1.82 10.05 -18.23
C HIS A 118 -1.99 10.11 -16.72
N VAL A 119 -2.54 9.05 -16.11
CA VAL A 119 -2.75 8.93 -14.66
C VAL A 119 -2.02 7.71 -14.13
N ILE A 120 -1.15 7.89 -13.15
CA ILE A 120 -0.38 6.83 -12.50
C ILE A 120 -0.63 6.78 -11.01
N GLY A 121 -0.08 5.77 -10.35
CA GLY A 121 -0.15 5.60 -8.90
C GLY A 121 -1.53 5.23 -8.42
N ASP A 122 -1.81 5.59 -7.18
CA ASP A 122 -3.02 5.16 -6.47
C ASP A 122 -4.31 5.65 -7.12
N ALA A 123 -4.27 6.78 -7.83
CA ALA A 123 -5.45 7.29 -8.54
C ALA A 123 -5.89 6.43 -9.74
N ALA A 124 -4.97 5.68 -10.36
CA ALA A 124 -5.23 4.89 -11.54
C ALA A 124 -5.84 3.50 -11.24
N VAL A 125 -6.69 3.02 -12.15
CA VAL A 125 -7.19 1.63 -12.14
C VAL A 125 -6.15 0.72 -12.80
N ALA A 126 -5.15 0.28 -12.04
CA ALA A 126 -4.07 -0.61 -12.49
C ALA A 126 -4.38 -2.11 -12.31
N THR A 127 -5.65 -2.47 -12.16
CA THR A 127 -6.21 -3.84 -12.02
C THR A 127 -5.59 -4.65 -10.88
N LYS A 128 -4.68 -5.61 -11.16
CA LYS A 128 -4.09 -6.48 -10.13
C LYS A 128 -2.79 -5.93 -9.52
N MET A 129 -2.25 -4.83 -10.05
CA MET A 129 -1.15 -4.13 -9.40
C MET A 129 -1.62 -3.48 -8.10
N PRO A 130 -0.86 -3.59 -7.00
CA PRO A 130 -1.21 -2.91 -5.76
C PRO A 130 -1.02 -1.39 -5.88
N LYS A 131 -1.76 -0.64 -5.09
CA LYS A 131 -1.55 0.79 -4.90
C LYS A 131 -0.38 0.98 -3.93
N SER A 132 0.75 1.45 -4.44
CA SER A 132 1.97 1.70 -3.66
C SER A 132 2.90 2.68 -4.37
N GLY A 133 3.78 3.35 -3.63
CA GLY A 133 4.78 4.25 -4.20
C GLY A 133 5.73 3.55 -5.17
N TYR A 134 6.10 2.30 -4.90
CA TYR A 134 6.92 1.49 -5.82
C TYR A 134 6.20 1.25 -7.15
N ALA A 135 4.93 0.82 -7.09
CA ALA A 135 4.10 0.62 -8.26
C ALA A 135 3.94 1.92 -9.06
N ALA A 136 3.69 3.04 -8.38
CA ALA A 136 3.57 4.36 -9.01
C ALA A 136 4.84 4.77 -9.77
N ASN A 137 6.02 4.60 -9.17
CA ASN A 137 7.30 4.85 -9.83
C ASN A 137 7.52 3.93 -11.04
N SER A 138 7.20 2.65 -10.92
CA SER A 138 7.27 1.69 -12.04
C SER A 138 6.34 2.09 -13.19
N GLN A 139 5.12 2.53 -12.87
CA GLN A 139 4.16 3.03 -13.85
C GLN A 139 4.67 4.32 -14.50
N GLY A 140 5.26 5.23 -13.74
CA GLY A 140 5.84 6.48 -14.25
C GLY A 140 6.92 6.23 -15.30
N LYS A 141 7.81 5.26 -15.08
CA LYS A 141 8.83 4.86 -16.06
C LYS A 141 8.24 4.28 -17.34
N VAL A 142 7.18 3.49 -17.23
CA VAL A 142 6.43 2.99 -18.41
C VAL A 142 5.76 4.13 -19.17
N VAL A 143 5.11 5.05 -18.46
CA VAL A 143 4.47 6.23 -19.09
C VAL A 143 5.49 7.09 -19.81
N ALA A 144 6.64 7.39 -19.18
CA ALA A 144 7.70 8.18 -19.82
C ALA A 144 8.17 7.55 -21.13
N ALA A 145 8.41 6.24 -21.14
CA ALA A 145 8.79 5.52 -22.34
C ALA A 145 7.68 5.51 -23.41
N ALA A 146 6.42 5.33 -23.01
CA ALA A 146 5.28 5.34 -23.92
C ALA A 146 5.07 6.73 -24.56
N VAL A 147 5.10 7.79 -23.74
CA VAL A 147 4.96 9.18 -24.23
C VAL A 147 6.08 9.54 -25.21
N ALA A 148 7.34 9.18 -24.89
CA ALA A 148 8.47 9.42 -25.79
C ALA A 148 8.27 8.69 -27.15
N ALA A 149 7.83 7.44 -27.13
CA ALA A 149 7.55 6.69 -28.36
C ALA A 149 6.43 7.35 -29.19
N MET A 150 5.33 7.74 -28.55
CA MET A 150 4.20 8.40 -29.22
C MET A 150 4.58 9.75 -29.83
N LEU A 151 5.40 10.55 -29.14
CA LEU A 151 5.91 11.83 -29.65
C LEU A 151 6.83 11.65 -30.87
N ASP A 152 7.53 10.52 -30.94
CA ASP A 152 8.35 10.11 -32.10
C ASP A 152 7.51 9.48 -33.23
N GLY A 153 6.19 9.41 -33.09
CA GLY A 153 5.30 8.74 -34.05
C GLY A 153 5.44 7.21 -34.08
N LYS A 154 5.93 6.62 -32.98
CA LYS A 154 6.12 5.17 -32.81
C LYS A 154 5.07 4.58 -31.88
N GLU A 155 4.74 3.31 -32.08
CA GLU A 155 3.90 2.56 -31.15
C GLU A 155 4.64 2.31 -29.82
N PRO A 156 3.97 2.50 -28.66
CA PRO A 156 4.54 2.14 -27.37
C PRO A 156 4.85 0.65 -27.27
N GLY A 157 6.01 0.31 -26.70
CA GLY A 157 6.39 -1.07 -26.47
C GLY A 157 5.53 -1.74 -25.37
N THR A 158 5.46 -3.07 -25.39
CA THR A 158 4.75 -3.85 -24.36
C THR A 158 5.39 -3.64 -22.98
N PRO A 159 4.64 -3.14 -21.98
CA PRO A 159 5.21 -2.80 -20.68
C PRO A 159 5.44 -4.02 -19.80
N SER A 160 6.42 -3.88 -18.90
CA SER A 160 6.61 -4.74 -17.73
C SER A 160 6.65 -3.86 -16.50
N TYR A 161 5.94 -4.28 -15.44
CA TYR A 161 5.85 -3.54 -14.20
C TYR A 161 6.42 -4.36 -13.05
N VAL A 162 6.86 -3.68 -12.03
CA VAL A 162 7.32 -4.33 -10.80
C VAL A 162 6.75 -3.61 -9.58
N ASN A 163 6.49 -4.37 -8.54
CA ASN A 163 6.19 -3.83 -7.23
C ASN A 163 6.94 -4.59 -6.16
N THR A 164 7.50 -3.85 -5.20
CA THR A 164 7.99 -4.38 -3.93
C THR A 164 7.40 -3.53 -2.80
N CYS A 165 6.72 -4.18 -1.85
CA CYS A 165 6.23 -3.51 -0.66
C CYS A 165 7.07 -3.94 0.53
N TYR A 166 7.92 -3.05 1.01
CA TYR A 166 8.66 -3.22 2.25
C TYR A 166 7.79 -2.88 3.46
N SER A 167 8.03 -3.56 4.57
CA SER A 167 7.39 -3.28 5.85
C SER A 167 8.42 -3.41 6.96
N ILE A 168 8.53 -2.40 7.80
CA ILE A 168 9.45 -2.36 8.94
C ILE A 168 8.61 -2.48 10.21
N ALA A 169 8.71 -3.60 10.92
CA ALA A 169 7.99 -3.84 12.16
C ALA A 169 8.82 -3.47 13.39
N GLY A 170 10.12 -3.35 13.26
CA GLY A 170 11.06 -2.96 14.31
C GLY A 170 12.42 -2.62 13.75
N GLU A 171 13.36 -2.20 14.59
CA GLU A 171 14.69 -1.71 14.20
C GLU A 171 15.41 -2.67 13.24
N ASP A 172 15.47 -3.97 13.59
CA ASP A 172 16.11 -5.03 12.80
C ASP A 172 15.08 -6.05 12.28
N PHE A 173 13.80 -5.66 12.12
CA PHE A 173 12.76 -6.58 11.68
C PHE A 173 11.96 -6.00 10.52
N GLY A 174 12.44 -6.25 9.33
CA GLY A 174 11.76 -5.96 8.07
C GLY A 174 11.27 -7.23 7.37
N PHE A 175 10.36 -7.04 6.42
CA PHE A 175 9.90 -8.06 5.49
C PHE A 175 9.29 -7.39 4.25
N SER A 176 9.23 -8.14 3.15
CA SER A 176 8.75 -7.61 1.88
C SER A 176 7.84 -8.59 1.14
N VAL A 177 7.14 -8.07 0.16
CA VAL A 177 6.50 -8.81 -0.93
C VAL A 177 6.90 -8.18 -2.26
N ALA A 178 7.36 -8.99 -3.19
CA ALA A 178 7.73 -8.55 -4.53
C ALA A 178 6.93 -9.31 -5.59
N MET A 179 6.67 -8.68 -6.74
CA MET A 179 6.01 -9.29 -7.88
C MET A 179 6.32 -8.51 -9.15
N VAL A 180 6.57 -9.22 -10.24
CA VAL A 180 6.56 -8.66 -11.60
C VAL A 180 5.15 -8.78 -12.17
N TYR A 181 4.73 -7.76 -12.90
CA TYR A 181 3.42 -7.72 -13.54
C TYR A 181 3.57 -7.49 -15.04
N ARG A 182 2.67 -8.06 -15.79
CA ARG A 182 2.58 -7.89 -17.24
C ARG A 182 1.15 -7.68 -17.69
N LEU A 183 1.02 -7.08 -18.84
CA LEU A 183 -0.25 -6.94 -19.52
C LEU A 183 -0.75 -8.32 -19.97
N SER A 184 -2.03 -8.62 -19.77
CA SER A 184 -2.68 -9.80 -20.33
C SER A 184 -2.73 -9.74 -21.86
N GLU A 185 -2.89 -10.89 -22.52
CA GLU A 185 -2.94 -10.98 -23.98
C GLU A 185 -4.05 -10.11 -24.59
N ASP A 186 -5.18 -9.97 -23.89
CA ASP A 186 -6.30 -9.13 -24.32
C ASP A 186 -6.10 -7.63 -24.02
N GLY A 187 -4.98 -7.24 -23.43
CA GLY A 187 -4.65 -5.85 -23.08
C GLY A 187 -5.48 -5.23 -21.96
N LYS A 188 -6.37 -5.98 -21.30
CA LYS A 188 -7.35 -5.43 -20.34
C LYS A 188 -6.89 -5.45 -18.89
N THR A 189 -5.93 -6.30 -18.56
CA THR A 189 -5.51 -6.54 -17.18
C THR A 189 -3.99 -6.50 -17.03
N ILE A 190 -3.50 -5.79 -16.02
CA ILE A 190 -2.12 -5.93 -15.55
C ILE A 190 -2.14 -7.01 -14.48
N ALA A 191 -1.51 -8.16 -14.73
CA ALA A 191 -1.55 -9.33 -13.85
C ALA A 191 -0.14 -9.73 -13.39
N GLY A 192 -0.05 -10.32 -12.18
CA GLY A 192 1.20 -10.85 -11.66
C GLY A 192 1.69 -12.05 -12.47
N VAL A 193 2.98 -12.07 -12.79
CA VAL A 193 3.63 -13.18 -13.49
C VAL A 193 3.88 -14.31 -12.49
N LYS A 194 3.34 -15.48 -12.78
CA LYS A 194 3.50 -16.67 -11.90
C LYS A 194 4.97 -16.98 -11.68
N GLY A 195 5.38 -17.14 -10.43
CA GLY A 195 6.76 -17.49 -10.04
C GLY A 195 7.75 -16.32 -10.07
N SER A 196 7.33 -15.10 -10.42
CA SER A 196 8.23 -13.93 -10.48
C SER A 196 8.39 -13.19 -9.16
N GLY A 197 7.72 -13.61 -8.12
CA GLY A 197 7.72 -12.90 -6.84
C GLY A 197 7.53 -13.83 -5.66
N GLY A 198 7.44 -13.22 -4.48
CA GLY A 198 7.26 -13.93 -3.24
C GLY A 198 7.17 -13.00 -2.04
N LEU A 199 7.03 -13.63 -0.88
CA LEU A 199 7.09 -13.02 0.43
C LEU A 199 8.42 -13.35 1.08
N THR A 200 8.90 -12.52 2.01
CA THR A 200 9.93 -12.94 2.95
C THR A 200 9.49 -14.26 3.60
N PRO A 201 10.32 -15.30 3.61
CA PRO A 201 9.96 -16.59 4.21
C PRO A 201 9.57 -16.45 5.68
N SER A 202 8.60 -17.25 6.14
CA SER A 202 8.16 -17.23 7.54
C SER A 202 9.22 -17.73 8.52
N ASP A 203 10.20 -18.49 8.04
CA ASP A 203 11.38 -18.99 8.74
C ASP A 203 12.65 -18.17 8.47
N ALA A 204 12.50 -16.95 7.93
CA ALA A 204 13.61 -16.06 7.66
C ALA A 204 14.50 -15.83 8.89
N SER A 205 15.81 -15.86 8.69
CA SER A 205 16.76 -15.61 9.77
C SER A 205 16.73 -14.16 10.28
N PRO A 206 17.24 -13.90 11.50
CA PRO A 206 17.37 -12.52 11.99
C PRO A 206 18.17 -11.63 11.04
N GLU A 207 19.21 -12.15 10.40
CA GLU A 207 20.04 -11.43 9.43
C GLU A 207 19.25 -11.09 8.16
N GLN A 208 18.34 -11.97 7.75
CA GLN A 208 17.46 -11.69 6.61
C GLN A 208 16.49 -10.59 6.95
N HIS A 209 15.83 -10.62 8.12
CA HIS A 209 14.95 -9.54 8.56
C HIS A 209 15.68 -8.20 8.64
N LYS A 210 16.92 -8.17 9.12
CA LYS A 210 17.75 -6.96 9.16
C LYS A 210 18.07 -6.46 7.75
N ARG A 211 18.41 -7.34 6.81
CA ARG A 211 18.62 -6.96 5.40
C ARG A 211 17.38 -6.36 4.76
N GLU A 212 16.20 -6.87 5.07
CA GLU A 212 14.93 -6.29 4.57
C GLU A 212 14.73 -4.84 5.03
N VAL A 213 15.17 -4.50 6.24
CA VAL A 213 15.17 -3.09 6.72
C VAL A 213 16.15 -2.24 5.88
N LEU A 214 17.37 -2.73 5.64
CA LEU A 214 18.34 -2.04 4.81
C LEU A 214 17.83 -1.84 3.37
N TYR A 215 17.19 -2.86 2.80
CA TYR A 215 16.58 -2.77 1.46
C TYR A 215 15.47 -1.72 1.41
N ALA A 216 14.64 -1.64 2.46
CA ALA A 216 13.59 -0.62 2.54
C ALA A 216 14.17 0.79 2.54
N HIS A 217 15.22 1.06 3.32
CA HIS A 217 15.89 2.36 3.34
C HIS A 217 16.58 2.66 2.01
N SER A 218 17.35 1.71 1.47
CA SER A 218 18.00 1.87 0.16
C SER A 218 16.99 2.16 -0.96
N TRP A 219 15.85 1.46 -0.95
CA TRP A 219 14.79 1.75 -1.91
C TRP A 219 14.24 3.17 -1.74
N PHE A 220 14.02 3.62 -0.51
CA PHE A 220 13.53 4.97 -0.25
C PHE A 220 14.50 6.03 -0.77
N ASP A 221 15.80 5.87 -0.54
CA ASP A 221 16.83 6.77 -1.04
C ASP A 221 16.86 6.81 -2.57
N ASN A 222 16.73 5.65 -3.21
CA ASN A 222 16.72 5.55 -4.67
C ASN A 222 15.46 6.19 -5.28
N ILE A 223 14.26 5.89 -4.76
CA ILE A 223 13.02 6.45 -5.32
C ILE A 223 12.94 7.97 -5.13
N THR A 224 13.41 8.48 -3.99
CA THR A 224 13.45 9.94 -3.76
C THR A 224 14.46 10.61 -4.68
N SER A 225 15.58 9.96 -4.99
CA SER A 225 16.54 10.44 -5.98
C SER A 225 15.96 10.45 -7.40
N ASP A 226 15.19 9.41 -7.78
CA ASP A 226 14.50 9.36 -9.08
C ASP A 226 13.47 10.49 -9.26
N ILE A 227 12.84 10.94 -8.17
CA ILE A 227 11.74 11.91 -8.23
C ILE A 227 12.24 13.35 -8.09
N TYR A 228 13.26 13.60 -7.27
CA TYR A 228 13.63 14.95 -6.84
C TYR A 228 15.04 15.38 -7.26
N LYS A 229 15.79 14.57 -7.97
CA LYS A 229 17.13 14.90 -8.48
C LYS A 229 17.23 14.69 -9.99
#